data_1fb9262eeed918dda8facc8627278915
#
_entry.id   1fb9262eeed918dda8facc8627278915
#
_cell.length_a   1.000
_cell.length_b   1.000
_cell.length_c   1.000
_cell.angle_alpha   90.00
_cell.angle_beta   90.00
_cell.angle_gamma   90.00
#
_symmetry.space_group_name_H-M   'P 1'
#
loop_
_entity.id
_entity.type
_entity.pdbx_description
1 polymer ?
#
loop_
_entity_poly.entity_id
_entity_poly.type
_entity_poly.pdbx_seq_one_letter_code
_entity_poly.pdbx_strand_id
1 'polypeptide(L)'
;MLAMPDKAIAAAIQAAFNQFRQSAATLAPEIYAQETTANQSAIETWWANASNVVTVGVGYPLQQVKPPIVAVTIEAEQEMDRARFIGSQSGLVVPGAAGTGSYGYATQLRGRYSIACLGVNQDWVLWMEVLTRWALLSQRRNLQQPPPAGALLYRQTLSAAGFAPVPNSMADSVYPFARVLVLEADRLDTWSGSVADTVAGASVSVEVGAGS
;
A
#
# COMPACT_ATOMS: atom_id res chain seq x y z
N MET A 1 -2.68 16.32 1.02
CA MET A 1 -1.46 15.53 0.77
C MET A 1 -1.92 14.22 0.14
N LEU A 2 -1.51 13.94 -1.08
CA LEU A 2 -1.85 12.68 -1.75
C LEU A 2 -1.26 11.51 -0.96
N ALA A 3 -2.07 10.52 -0.66
CA ALA A 3 -1.59 9.29 -0.05
C ALA A 3 -0.66 8.59 -1.05
N MET A 4 0.50 8.16 -0.60
CA MET A 4 1.36 7.26 -1.36
C MET A 4 1.11 5.85 -0.83
N PRO A 5 0.26 5.06 -1.50
CA PRO A 5 -0.21 3.79 -0.97
C PRO A 5 0.92 2.77 -0.78
N ASP A 6 1.90 2.78 -1.67
CA ASP A 6 3.10 1.95 -1.60
C ASP A 6 3.91 2.22 -0.31
N LYS A 7 4.07 3.49 0.06
CA LYS A 7 4.72 3.87 1.32
C LYS A 7 3.93 3.43 2.55
N ALA A 8 2.61 3.58 2.52
CA ALA A 8 1.75 3.14 3.62
C ALA A 8 1.78 1.61 3.77
N ILE A 9 1.75 0.87 2.68
CA ILE A 9 1.89 -0.59 2.67
C ILE A 9 3.26 -1.00 3.22
N ALA A 10 4.34 -0.38 2.74
CA ALA A 10 5.69 -0.66 3.23
C ALA A 10 5.83 -0.36 4.73
N ALA A 11 5.30 0.77 5.20
CA ALA A 11 5.30 1.12 6.62
C ALA A 11 4.51 0.12 7.48
N ALA A 12 3.36 -0.35 7.00
CA ALA A 12 2.55 -1.35 7.69
C ALA A 12 3.30 -2.70 7.81
N ILE A 13 3.97 -3.13 6.74
CA ILE A 13 4.80 -4.34 6.76
C ILE A 13 5.98 -4.17 7.72
N GLN A 14 6.68 -3.05 7.67
CA GLN A 14 7.81 -2.78 8.56
C GLN A 14 7.40 -2.76 10.03
N ALA A 15 6.25 -2.15 10.36
CA ALA A 15 5.72 -2.12 11.72
C ALA A 15 5.41 -3.54 12.23
N ALA A 16 4.79 -4.37 11.41
CA ALA A 16 4.49 -5.75 11.75
C ALA A 16 5.76 -6.61 11.91
N PHE A 17 6.77 -6.40 11.08
CA PHE A 17 8.06 -7.08 11.23
C PHE A 17 8.78 -6.69 12.53
N ASN A 18 8.72 -5.43 12.90
CA ASN A 18 9.26 -4.95 14.17
C ASN A 18 8.50 -5.56 15.37
N GLN A 19 7.16 -5.63 15.28
CA GLN A 19 6.33 -6.29 16.27
C GLN A 19 6.68 -7.77 16.41
N PHE A 20 6.83 -8.48 15.28
CA PHE A 20 7.21 -9.90 15.29
C PHE A 20 8.57 -10.10 15.96
N ARG A 21 9.57 -9.29 15.63
CA ARG A 21 10.90 -9.39 16.27
C ARG A 21 10.86 -9.25 17.79
N GLN A 22 9.98 -8.37 18.30
CA GLN A 22 9.84 -8.16 19.73
C GLN A 22 9.09 -9.29 20.45
N SER A 23 8.28 -10.05 19.73
CA SER A 23 7.36 -11.05 20.28
C SER A 23 7.41 -12.39 19.52
N ALA A 24 8.56 -12.73 18.94
CA ALA A 24 8.70 -13.89 18.05
C ALA A 24 8.26 -15.20 18.71
N ALA A 25 8.66 -15.43 19.96
CA ALA A 25 8.31 -16.63 20.70
C ALA A 25 6.78 -16.81 20.90
N THR A 26 6.03 -15.71 20.97
CA THR A 26 4.57 -15.77 21.11
C THR A 26 3.88 -15.85 19.74
N LEU A 27 4.38 -15.09 18.76
CA LEU A 27 3.73 -14.95 17.45
C LEU A 27 4.09 -16.05 16.46
N ALA A 28 5.28 -16.66 16.57
CA ALA A 28 5.69 -17.69 15.62
C ALA A 28 4.76 -18.92 15.65
N PRO A 29 4.33 -19.47 16.80
CA PRO A 29 3.39 -20.58 16.82
C PRO A 29 2.02 -20.25 16.18
N GLU A 30 1.59 -18.99 16.26
CA GLU A 30 0.32 -18.55 15.66
C GLU A 30 0.44 -18.35 14.15
N ILE A 31 1.47 -17.63 13.72
CA ILE A 31 1.66 -17.23 12.31
C ILE A 31 2.11 -18.42 11.47
N TYR A 32 2.97 -19.27 12.02
CA TYR A 32 3.53 -20.45 11.37
C TYR A 32 2.95 -21.75 11.94
N ALA A 33 1.67 -21.75 12.27
CA ALA A 33 0.98 -22.90 12.87
C ALA A 33 1.00 -24.17 12.01
N GLN A 34 1.24 -24.05 10.71
CA GLN A 34 1.37 -25.18 9.79
C GLN A 34 2.78 -25.79 9.78
N GLU A 35 3.75 -25.13 10.39
CA GLU A 35 5.13 -25.58 10.45
C GLU A 35 5.35 -26.49 11.67
N THR A 36 6.37 -27.36 11.56
CA THR A 36 6.81 -28.17 12.69
C THR A 36 7.42 -27.29 13.79
N THR A 37 7.40 -27.76 15.02
CA THR A 37 8.02 -27.04 16.16
C THR A 37 9.50 -26.72 15.91
N ALA A 38 10.23 -27.62 15.25
CA ALA A 38 11.63 -27.40 14.89
C ALA A 38 11.78 -26.21 13.90
N ASN A 39 10.91 -26.14 12.90
CA ASN A 39 10.90 -25.02 11.94
C ASN A 39 10.50 -23.72 12.62
N GLN A 40 9.49 -23.72 13.49
CA GLN A 40 9.10 -22.55 14.26
C GLN A 40 10.28 -22.01 15.10
N SER A 41 11.02 -22.87 15.76
CA SER A 41 12.23 -22.46 16.50
C SER A 41 13.34 -21.93 15.61
N ALA A 42 13.50 -22.48 14.40
CA ALA A 42 14.44 -21.95 13.41
C ALA A 42 14.02 -20.55 12.92
N ILE A 43 12.73 -20.32 12.68
CA ILE A 43 12.14 -19.03 12.31
C ILE A 43 12.39 -18.00 13.42
N GLU A 44 12.07 -18.34 14.68
CA GLU A 44 12.31 -17.46 15.82
C GLU A 44 13.78 -17.07 15.92
N THR A 45 14.69 -18.04 15.84
CA THR A 45 16.13 -17.81 15.88
C THR A 45 16.60 -16.91 14.75
N TRP A 46 16.10 -17.13 13.55
CA TRP A 46 16.46 -16.32 12.39
C TRP A 46 16.01 -14.86 12.54
N TRP A 47 14.78 -14.64 12.98
CA TRP A 47 14.24 -13.29 13.20
C TRP A 47 14.84 -12.57 14.42
N ALA A 48 15.20 -13.30 15.46
CA ALA A 48 15.87 -12.74 16.63
C ALA A 48 17.31 -12.30 16.34
N ASN A 49 17.93 -12.83 15.31
CA ASN A 49 19.30 -12.48 14.94
C ASN A 49 19.35 -11.06 14.37
N ALA A 50 20.06 -10.17 15.06
CA ALA A 50 20.22 -8.76 14.67
C ALA A 50 20.93 -8.58 13.31
N SER A 51 21.69 -9.57 12.84
CA SER A 51 22.30 -9.53 11.50
C SER A 51 21.33 -9.80 10.35
N ASN A 52 20.17 -10.39 10.64
CA ASN A 52 19.15 -10.70 9.63
C ASN A 52 18.15 -9.54 9.51
N VAL A 53 18.62 -8.37 9.14
CA VAL A 53 17.75 -7.20 8.93
C VAL A 53 17.03 -7.33 7.60
N VAL A 54 15.70 -7.46 7.65
CA VAL A 54 14.86 -7.38 6.45
C VAL A 54 14.61 -5.91 6.12
N THR A 55 15.02 -5.50 4.94
CA THR A 55 14.75 -4.15 4.44
C THR A 55 13.39 -4.13 3.76
N VAL A 56 12.49 -3.26 4.22
CA VAL A 56 11.21 -3.02 3.53
C VAL A 56 11.31 -1.68 2.80
N GLY A 57 11.08 -1.71 1.50
CA GLY A 57 11.24 -0.52 0.65
C GLY A 57 10.14 -0.39 -0.40
N VAL A 58 10.12 0.79 -1.04
CA VAL A 58 9.21 1.12 -2.14
C VAL A 58 10.00 1.09 -3.45
N GLY A 59 9.38 0.52 -4.48
CA GLY A 59 10.02 0.30 -5.77
C GLY A 59 10.92 -0.94 -5.78
N TYR A 60 11.46 -1.27 -6.96
CA TYR A 60 12.43 -2.35 -7.06
C TYR A 60 13.75 -1.93 -6.42
N PRO A 61 14.35 -2.78 -5.60
CA PRO A 61 15.63 -2.47 -4.98
C PRO A 61 16.68 -2.29 -6.08
N LEU A 62 17.38 -1.16 -6.02
CA LEU A 62 18.57 -0.96 -6.82
C LEU A 62 19.65 -1.97 -6.34
N GLN A 63 20.56 -2.35 -7.23
CA GLN A 63 21.59 -3.40 -7.03
C GLN A 63 22.43 -3.28 -5.74
N GLN A 64 22.32 -2.20 -5.01
CA GLN A 64 23.11 -1.92 -3.81
C GLN A 64 22.46 -2.36 -2.49
N VAL A 65 21.21 -2.80 -2.50
CA VAL A 65 20.51 -3.20 -1.27
C VAL A 65 20.76 -4.67 -0.99
N LYS A 66 21.31 -4.98 0.19
CA LYS A 66 21.58 -6.36 0.59
C LYS A 66 20.30 -7.11 0.95
N PRO A 67 20.14 -8.37 0.49
CA PRO A 67 19.03 -9.21 0.90
C PRO A 67 19.14 -9.57 2.41
N PRO A 68 18.04 -9.90 3.09
CA PRO A 68 16.68 -10.06 2.58
C PRO A 68 15.90 -8.74 2.44
N ILE A 69 15.02 -8.67 1.42
CA ILE A 69 14.28 -7.45 1.08
C ILE A 69 12.80 -7.77 0.84
N VAL A 70 11.92 -6.87 1.27
CA VAL A 70 10.54 -6.80 0.82
C VAL A 70 10.33 -5.49 0.05
N ALA A 71 10.04 -5.61 -1.25
CA ALA A 71 9.85 -4.48 -2.14
C ALA A 71 8.36 -4.31 -2.47
N VAL A 72 7.83 -3.11 -2.24
CA VAL A 72 6.44 -2.76 -2.57
C VAL A 72 6.43 -1.89 -3.81
N THR A 73 5.69 -2.31 -4.84
CA THR A 73 5.62 -1.61 -6.12
C THR A 73 4.17 -1.40 -6.53
N ILE A 74 3.85 -0.26 -7.10
CA ILE A 74 2.57 -0.03 -7.77
C ILE A 74 2.68 -0.63 -9.17
N GLU A 75 1.88 -1.66 -9.46
CA GLU A 75 1.82 -2.25 -10.81
C GLU A 75 0.87 -1.48 -11.72
N ALA A 76 -0.29 -1.13 -11.21
CA ALA A 76 -1.31 -0.41 -11.94
C ALA A 76 -2.24 0.34 -10.99
N GLU A 77 -2.70 1.49 -11.42
CA GLU A 77 -3.82 2.21 -10.82
C GLU A 77 -4.78 2.62 -11.94
N GLN A 78 -6.05 2.34 -11.75
CA GLN A 78 -7.09 2.64 -12.72
C GLN A 78 -8.23 3.38 -12.05
N GLU A 79 -8.67 4.46 -12.66
CA GLU A 79 -9.88 5.15 -12.22
C GLU A 79 -11.09 4.23 -12.42
N MET A 80 -11.91 4.10 -11.38
CA MET A 80 -13.13 3.31 -11.45
C MET A 80 -14.21 4.08 -12.21
N ASP A 81 -14.93 3.36 -13.07
CA ASP A 81 -16.01 3.94 -13.86
C ASP A 81 -17.05 4.61 -12.95
N ARG A 82 -17.22 5.92 -13.15
CA ARG A 82 -18.15 6.76 -12.38
C ARG A 82 -19.59 6.29 -12.49
N ALA A 83 -19.96 5.61 -13.56
CA ALA A 83 -21.32 5.13 -13.79
C ALA A 83 -21.80 4.11 -12.75
N ARG A 84 -20.89 3.51 -11.98
CA ARG A 84 -21.22 2.52 -10.93
C ARG A 84 -21.41 3.11 -9.55
N PHE A 85 -21.15 4.40 -9.36
CA PHE A 85 -21.29 5.08 -8.07
C PHE A 85 -22.44 6.08 -8.11
N ILE A 86 -23.60 5.64 -7.62
CA ILE A 86 -24.70 6.54 -7.32
C ILE A 86 -24.21 7.45 -6.17
N GLY A 87 -24.00 8.74 -6.47
CA GLY A 87 -23.62 9.73 -5.49
C GLY A 87 -22.18 10.23 -5.52
N SER A 88 -21.32 9.74 -6.43
CA SER A 88 -20.03 10.39 -6.68
C SER A 88 -20.24 11.69 -7.46
N GLN A 89 -20.68 12.75 -6.79
CA GLN A 89 -20.57 14.09 -7.36
C GLN A 89 -19.09 14.46 -7.35
N SER A 90 -18.50 14.45 -8.53
CA SER A 90 -17.23 15.09 -8.77
C SER A 90 -17.41 16.58 -8.55
N GLY A 91 -16.97 17.09 -7.41
CA GLY A 91 -17.02 18.49 -7.06
C GLY A 91 -18.19 18.84 -6.13
N LEU A 92 -18.04 18.58 -4.83
CA LEU A 92 -18.88 19.21 -3.83
C LEU A 92 -18.29 20.59 -3.57
N VAL A 93 -18.92 21.62 -4.11
CA VAL A 93 -18.66 23.01 -3.67
C VAL A 93 -19.40 23.18 -2.35
N VAL A 94 -18.68 23.23 -1.25
CA VAL A 94 -19.26 23.61 0.05
C VAL A 94 -19.18 25.11 0.15
N PRO A 95 -20.31 25.83 0.13
CA PRO A 95 -20.29 27.28 0.33
C PRO A 95 -19.72 27.59 1.70
N GLY A 96 -18.60 28.30 1.75
CA GLY A 96 -18.05 28.83 2.99
C GLY A 96 -18.82 30.11 3.41
N ALA A 97 -18.79 30.43 4.70
CA ALA A 97 -19.30 31.71 5.19
C ALA A 97 -18.53 32.85 4.50
N ALA A 98 -19.27 33.87 4.04
CA ALA A 98 -18.74 35.11 3.47
C ALA A 98 -17.93 34.96 2.14
N GLY A 99 -18.44 34.20 1.19
CA GLY A 99 -17.89 34.19 -0.18
C GLY A 99 -16.59 33.43 -0.40
N THR A 100 -16.04 32.81 0.63
CA THR A 100 -14.96 31.87 0.51
C THR A 100 -15.52 30.44 0.44
N GLY A 101 -15.59 29.86 -0.75
CA GLY A 101 -15.99 28.47 -0.96
C GLY A 101 -14.76 27.58 -0.93
N SER A 102 -14.86 26.41 -0.31
CA SER A 102 -13.93 25.32 -0.55
C SER A 102 -14.58 24.31 -1.48
N TYR A 103 -13.83 23.79 -2.41
CA TYR A 103 -14.28 22.68 -3.26
C TYR A 103 -13.46 21.44 -2.95
N GLY A 104 -14.14 20.30 -2.99
CA GLY A 104 -13.49 19.01 -2.82
C GLY A 104 -13.77 18.12 -4.03
N TYR A 105 -12.73 17.46 -4.49
CA TYR A 105 -12.84 16.40 -5.49
C TYR A 105 -12.49 15.08 -4.83
N ALA A 106 -13.22 14.04 -5.20
CA ALA A 106 -12.91 12.69 -4.80
C ALA A 106 -12.87 11.80 -6.03
N THR A 107 -11.80 11.03 -6.19
CA THR A 107 -11.67 10.01 -7.23
C THR A 107 -11.43 8.66 -6.58
N GLN A 108 -12.17 7.65 -7.02
CA GLN A 108 -11.94 6.29 -6.60
C GLN A 108 -11.06 5.58 -7.63
N LEU A 109 -9.95 5.05 -7.15
CA LEU A 109 -8.99 4.29 -7.94
C LEU A 109 -9.00 2.83 -7.51
N ARG A 110 -8.86 1.93 -8.45
CA ARG A 110 -8.49 0.55 -8.16
C ARG A 110 -7.01 0.40 -8.37
N GLY A 111 -6.29 0.07 -7.31
CA GLY A 111 -4.85 -0.14 -7.33
C GLY A 111 -4.49 -1.62 -7.24
N ARG A 112 -3.42 -1.99 -7.93
CA ARG A 112 -2.76 -3.28 -7.84
C ARG A 112 -1.32 -3.06 -7.42
N TYR A 113 -0.96 -3.66 -6.28
CA TYR A 113 0.33 -3.48 -5.63
C TYR A 113 1.03 -4.84 -5.56
N SER A 114 2.25 -4.90 -6.08
CA SER A 114 3.12 -6.07 -5.99
C SER A 114 4.01 -5.94 -4.77
N ILE A 115 4.09 -6.99 -3.98
CA ILE A 115 4.93 -7.07 -2.79
C ILE A 115 5.87 -8.26 -2.97
N ALA A 116 7.10 -7.99 -3.38
CA ALA A 116 8.10 -8.99 -3.68
C ALA A 116 9.00 -9.24 -2.46
N CYS A 117 8.99 -10.48 -1.96
CA CYS A 117 9.92 -10.98 -0.96
C CYS A 117 11.13 -11.58 -1.68
N LEU A 118 12.31 -11.00 -1.51
CA LEU A 118 13.54 -11.32 -2.23
C LEU A 118 14.62 -11.77 -1.25
N GLY A 119 15.33 -12.84 -1.59
CA GLY A 119 16.40 -13.35 -0.72
C GLY A 119 17.35 -14.33 -1.40
N VAL A 120 18.40 -14.68 -0.68
CA VAL A 120 19.42 -15.64 -1.11
C VAL A 120 19.12 -17.08 -0.69
N ASN A 121 18.12 -17.27 0.17
CA ASN A 121 17.71 -18.57 0.69
C ASN A 121 16.20 -18.71 0.51
N GLN A 122 15.78 -19.86 0.00
CA GLN A 122 14.37 -20.16 -0.30
C GLN A 122 13.50 -20.16 0.96
N ASP A 123 13.99 -20.72 2.07
CA ASP A 123 13.23 -20.81 3.32
C ASP A 123 12.99 -19.41 3.89
N TRP A 124 14.00 -18.54 3.86
CA TRP A 124 13.87 -17.15 4.32
C TRP A 124 12.83 -16.37 3.53
N VAL A 125 12.81 -16.59 2.21
CA VAL A 125 11.81 -15.93 1.33
C VAL A 125 10.41 -16.43 1.64
N LEU A 126 10.24 -17.72 1.92
CA LEU A 126 8.97 -18.31 2.35
C LEU A 126 8.51 -17.73 3.70
N TRP A 127 9.42 -17.66 4.68
CA TRP A 127 9.10 -17.09 6.00
C TRP A 127 8.72 -15.63 5.90
N MET A 128 9.42 -14.85 5.08
CA MET A 128 9.09 -13.45 4.82
C MET A 128 7.72 -13.31 4.12
N GLU A 129 7.41 -14.18 3.16
CA GLU A 129 6.09 -14.16 2.50
C GLU A 129 4.96 -14.39 3.49
N VAL A 130 5.06 -15.43 4.33
CA VAL A 130 4.05 -15.75 5.33
C VAL A 130 3.87 -14.58 6.31
N LEU A 131 4.97 -14.03 6.82
CA LEU A 131 4.91 -12.89 7.74
C LEU A 131 4.38 -11.62 7.07
N THR A 132 4.72 -11.39 5.81
CA THR A 132 4.19 -10.25 5.02
C THR A 132 2.68 -10.40 4.82
N ARG A 133 2.20 -11.60 4.56
CA ARG A 133 0.77 -11.89 4.45
C ARG A 133 0.05 -11.61 5.76
N TRP A 134 0.60 -12.09 6.88
CA TRP A 134 0.06 -11.79 8.20
C TRP A 134 0.08 -10.28 8.50
N ALA A 135 1.17 -9.58 8.17
CA ALA A 135 1.29 -8.14 8.31
C ALA A 135 0.17 -7.38 7.58
N LEU A 136 -0.08 -7.71 6.34
CA LEU A 136 -1.13 -7.07 5.54
C LEU A 136 -2.54 -7.35 6.09
N LEU A 137 -2.78 -8.56 6.57
CA LEU A 137 -4.06 -8.92 7.18
C LEU A 137 -4.28 -8.23 8.53
N SER A 138 -3.26 -8.21 9.40
CA SER A 138 -3.33 -7.58 10.72
C SER A 138 -3.43 -6.06 10.63
N GLN A 139 -2.75 -5.44 9.67
CA GLN A 139 -2.74 -3.99 9.45
C GLN A 139 -3.86 -3.49 8.52
N ARG A 140 -4.77 -4.36 8.10
CA ARG A 140 -5.82 -4.05 7.13
C ARG A 140 -6.64 -2.82 7.52
N ARG A 141 -7.00 -2.69 8.79
CA ARG A 141 -7.77 -1.54 9.31
C ARG A 141 -6.95 -0.25 9.30
N ASN A 142 -5.66 -0.34 9.58
CA ASN A 142 -4.77 0.83 9.57
C ASN A 142 -4.60 1.35 8.14
N LEU A 143 -4.49 0.48 7.15
CA LEU A 143 -4.43 0.87 5.73
C LEU A 143 -5.71 1.56 5.24
N GLN A 144 -6.84 1.35 5.90
CA GLN A 144 -8.11 2.05 5.60
C GLN A 144 -8.17 3.46 6.19
N GLN A 145 -7.29 3.81 7.12
CA GLN A 145 -7.26 5.13 7.73
C GLN A 145 -6.78 6.19 6.73
N PRO A 146 -7.16 7.47 6.94
CA PRO A 146 -6.61 8.55 6.15
C PRO A 146 -5.11 8.77 6.43
N PRO A 147 -4.36 9.38 5.50
CA PRO A 147 -2.98 9.79 5.74
C PRO A 147 -2.87 10.73 6.96
N PRO A 148 -1.77 10.66 7.74
CA PRO A 148 -0.56 9.85 7.48
C PRO A 148 -0.63 8.42 8.03
N ALA A 149 -1.69 8.05 8.76
CA ALA A 149 -1.81 6.75 9.43
C ALA A 149 -2.04 5.59 8.44
N GLY A 150 -2.67 5.86 7.30
CA GLY A 150 -2.98 4.89 6.27
C GLY A 150 -2.99 5.51 4.88
N ALA A 151 -3.69 4.87 3.94
CA ALA A 151 -3.77 5.29 2.54
C ALA A 151 -5.19 5.17 1.95
N LEU A 152 -6.22 5.11 2.80
CA LEU A 152 -7.62 4.96 2.39
C LEU A 152 -7.83 3.72 1.46
N LEU A 153 -7.14 2.62 1.75
CA LEU A 153 -7.25 1.39 0.97
C LEU A 153 -8.44 0.55 1.47
N TYR A 154 -9.46 0.43 0.64
CA TYR A 154 -10.67 -0.35 0.91
C TYR A 154 -10.74 -1.60 0.05
N ARG A 155 -11.65 -2.52 0.35
CA ARG A 155 -11.90 -3.74 -0.41
C ARG A 155 -10.63 -4.52 -0.76
N GLN A 156 -9.72 -4.60 0.21
CA GLN A 156 -8.42 -5.23 0.03
C GLN A 156 -8.57 -6.72 -0.24
N THR A 157 -7.99 -7.18 -1.34
CA THR A 157 -7.88 -8.59 -1.71
C THR A 157 -6.41 -8.94 -1.85
N LEU A 158 -5.98 -9.97 -1.15
CA LEU A 158 -4.60 -10.44 -1.16
C LEU A 158 -4.53 -11.79 -1.86
N SER A 159 -3.66 -11.90 -2.85
CA SER A 159 -3.35 -13.13 -3.56
C SER A 159 -1.85 -13.39 -3.59
N ALA A 160 -1.45 -14.66 -3.68
CA ALA A 160 -0.07 -15.06 -3.89
C ALA A 160 0.13 -15.38 -5.37
N ALA A 161 1.10 -14.72 -5.99
CA ALA A 161 1.46 -14.99 -7.38
C ALA A 161 2.43 -16.18 -7.52
N GLY A 162 2.83 -16.81 -6.41
CA GLY A 162 3.79 -17.91 -6.40
C GLY A 162 5.23 -17.45 -6.59
N PHE A 163 6.05 -18.32 -7.18
CA PHE A 163 7.41 -17.94 -7.58
C PHE A 163 7.33 -17.05 -8.81
N ALA A 164 7.72 -15.79 -8.66
CA ALA A 164 7.90 -14.92 -9.80
C ALA A 164 9.33 -15.05 -10.32
N PRO A 165 9.53 -15.09 -11.64
CA PRO A 165 10.86 -14.95 -12.19
C PRO A 165 11.42 -13.59 -11.76
N VAL A 166 12.61 -13.61 -11.17
CA VAL A 166 13.33 -12.36 -10.90
C VAL A 166 13.57 -11.68 -12.24
N PRO A 167 13.25 -10.38 -12.41
CA PRO A 167 13.51 -9.68 -13.67
C PRO A 167 14.96 -9.86 -14.08
N ASN A 168 15.21 -10.11 -15.37
CA ASN A 168 16.56 -10.38 -15.88
C ASN A 168 17.61 -9.33 -15.52
N SER A 169 17.19 -8.07 -15.34
CA SER A 169 18.03 -6.98 -14.83
C SER A 169 18.50 -7.16 -13.39
N MET A 170 17.86 -8.05 -12.62
CA MET A 170 18.21 -8.43 -11.25
C MET A 170 18.79 -9.85 -11.18
N ALA A 171 18.70 -10.62 -12.26
CA ALA A 171 19.09 -12.03 -12.32
C ALA A 171 20.61 -12.25 -12.21
N ASP A 172 21.41 -11.19 -12.36
CA ASP A 172 22.85 -11.26 -12.23
C ASP A 172 23.29 -11.38 -10.76
N SER A 173 22.65 -12.31 -10.03
CA SER A 173 23.25 -12.98 -8.91
C SER A 173 22.88 -12.61 -7.47
N VAL A 174 22.11 -11.57 -7.20
CA VAL A 174 21.92 -11.16 -5.79
C VAL A 174 20.65 -11.76 -5.14
N TYR A 175 19.62 -12.08 -5.94
CA TYR A 175 18.31 -12.56 -5.45
C TYR A 175 17.83 -13.80 -6.20
N PRO A 176 18.40 -14.98 -5.96
CA PRO A 176 18.00 -16.19 -6.68
C PRO A 176 16.56 -16.64 -6.36
N PHE A 177 15.99 -16.17 -5.25
CA PHE A 177 14.65 -16.56 -4.83
C PHE A 177 13.76 -15.34 -4.65
N ALA A 178 12.58 -15.40 -5.26
CA ALA A 178 11.55 -14.39 -5.15
C ALA A 178 10.18 -15.01 -4.97
N ARG A 179 9.38 -14.43 -4.06
CA ARG A 179 7.94 -14.70 -3.96
C ARG A 179 7.18 -13.39 -3.97
N VAL A 180 6.06 -13.37 -4.68
CA VAL A 180 5.27 -12.17 -4.87
C VAL A 180 3.87 -12.37 -4.32
N LEU A 181 3.46 -11.42 -3.48
CA LEU A 181 2.08 -11.20 -3.09
C LEU A 181 1.52 -10.05 -3.91
N VAL A 182 0.27 -10.15 -4.30
CA VAL A 182 -0.46 -9.09 -4.98
C VAL A 182 -1.59 -8.62 -4.07
N LEU A 183 -1.56 -7.33 -3.74
CA LEU A 183 -2.63 -6.66 -3.02
C LEU A 183 -3.42 -5.82 -4.02
N GLU A 184 -4.70 -6.13 -4.19
CA GLU A 184 -5.64 -5.29 -4.92
C GLU A 184 -6.51 -4.54 -3.91
N ALA A 185 -6.68 -3.24 -4.11
CA ALA A 185 -7.49 -2.41 -3.24
C ALA A 185 -8.11 -1.24 -3.99
N ASP A 186 -9.27 -0.83 -3.53
CA ASP A 186 -9.89 0.42 -3.95
C ASP A 186 -9.35 1.54 -3.05
N ARG A 187 -8.93 2.65 -3.65
CA ARG A 187 -8.41 3.83 -2.95
C ARG A 187 -9.29 5.04 -3.23
N LEU A 188 -9.51 5.85 -2.22
CA LEU A 188 -10.17 7.14 -2.35
C LEU A 188 -9.13 8.26 -2.31
N ASP A 189 -8.96 8.96 -3.42
CA ASP A 189 -8.17 10.18 -3.47
C ASP A 189 -9.08 11.38 -3.32
N THR A 190 -8.74 12.28 -2.41
CA THR A 190 -9.49 13.50 -2.16
C THR A 190 -8.60 14.71 -2.30
N TRP A 191 -9.09 15.71 -3.01
CA TRP A 191 -8.45 17.02 -3.13
C TRP A 191 -9.40 18.09 -2.62
N SER A 192 -8.87 19.05 -1.90
CA SER A 192 -9.60 20.26 -1.51
C SER A 192 -8.81 21.48 -1.93
N GLY A 193 -9.50 22.47 -2.46
CA GLY A 193 -8.93 23.77 -2.81
C GLY A 193 -9.82 24.90 -2.32
N SER A 194 -9.27 26.10 -2.13
CA SER A 194 -10.06 27.28 -1.85
C SER A 194 -10.45 28.00 -3.15
N VAL A 195 -11.66 28.51 -3.21
CA VAL A 195 -12.17 29.24 -4.39
C VAL A 195 -11.43 30.56 -4.61
N ALA A 196 -10.70 31.05 -3.61
CA ALA A 196 -9.96 32.32 -3.71
C ALA A 196 -8.87 32.27 -4.83
N ASP A 197 -8.39 31.11 -5.20
CA ASP A 197 -7.33 30.97 -6.21
C ASP A 197 -7.87 30.83 -7.65
N THR A 198 -9.19 30.72 -7.86
CA THR A 198 -9.72 30.26 -9.15
C THR A 198 -10.55 31.31 -9.90
N VAL A 199 -10.93 32.44 -9.33
CA VAL A 199 -11.88 33.35 -9.97
C VAL A 199 -11.41 34.81 -10.02
N ALA A 200 -10.15 35.02 -10.27
CA ALA A 200 -9.70 36.34 -10.73
C ALA A 200 -9.92 36.48 -12.26
N GLY A 201 -11.10 36.20 -12.76
CA GLY A 201 -11.32 36.44 -14.19
C GLY A 201 -12.57 35.93 -14.89
N ALA A 202 -13.51 35.31 -14.23
CA ALA A 202 -14.76 34.90 -14.86
C ALA A 202 -15.97 35.64 -14.27
N SER A 203 -16.26 36.81 -14.79
CA SER A 203 -17.58 37.39 -14.62
C SER A 203 -18.55 36.67 -15.56
N VAL A 204 -19.39 35.81 -15.05
CA VAL A 204 -20.53 35.28 -15.79
C VAL A 204 -21.66 36.31 -15.64
N SER A 205 -21.85 37.14 -16.63
CA SER A 205 -23.06 37.93 -16.77
C SER A 205 -24.19 37.02 -17.26
N VAL A 206 -25.11 36.68 -16.39
CA VAL A 206 -26.38 36.05 -16.78
C VAL A 206 -27.29 37.17 -17.24
N GLU A 207 -27.46 37.39 -18.53
CA GLU A 207 -28.55 38.19 -19.08
C GLU A 207 -29.87 37.41 -18.87
N VAL A 208 -30.65 37.84 -17.91
CA VAL A 208 -32.04 37.42 -17.80
C VAL A 208 -32.82 38.20 -18.86
N GLY A 209 -33.07 37.54 -20.02
CA GLY A 209 -33.96 38.06 -21.04
C GLY A 209 -35.37 38.24 -20.46
N ALA A 210 -35.81 39.49 -20.28
CA ALA A 210 -37.18 39.80 -20.01
C ALA A 210 -37.99 39.52 -21.28
N GLY A 211 -38.72 38.39 -21.31
CA GLY A 211 -39.73 38.13 -22.32
C GLY A 211 -40.94 38.98 -22.06
N SER A 212 -41.25 39.80 -23.02
CA SER A 212 -42.53 40.52 -23.18
C SER A 212 -43.58 39.61 -23.85
#